data_6b4e61c05fd374a6e646a5c74ead7c96
#
_entry.id   6b4e61c05fd374a6e646a5c74ead7c96
#
_cell.length_a   1.000
_cell.length_b   1.000
_cell.length_c   1.000
_cell.angle_alpha   90.00
_cell.angle_beta   90.00
_cell.angle_gamma   90.00
#
_symmetry.space_group_name_H-M   'P 1'
#
loop_
_entity.id
_entity.type
_entity.pdbx_description
1 polymer ?
#
loop_
_entity_poly.entity_id
_entity_poly.type
_entity_poly.pdbx_seq_one_letter_code
_entity_poly.pdbx_strand_id
1 'polypeptide(L)'
;MKKIAILGAGSWGTALAIVLARSRQPHHISMWVHDPELAEFLRRERVNSTYLPDHRLAEAIEVTNHLAEAIDGAQMVVGVMPAAFARKVYTAARPFWQHDTTIVSATKGLEPRTHARMSQIVLDVLGEDAALRTAVLSGPSFAAEVARGEPTAVVVAGRAVLELTRVSGRHYSDCAAEAQAEFAGPNFRLYTNSDVLGVELAGAMKNVIAIAAGVCSGLRLGSNSLAALITRGLAEMSRLATKLGAKPETLSGLAGLGDLVLTCTGALSRNRHVGVQLGKGRAIAEILAEMKMVAEGVETTAALMDLAAEAQIELPITEQVHAILHEGKPPAEAIRDVMERPAKRE
;
A
#
# COMPACT_ATOMS: atom_id res chain seq x y z
N MET A 1 27.56 8.15 -0.47
CA MET A 1 26.48 7.53 0.31
C MET A 1 25.22 8.34 0.01
N LYS A 2 24.18 7.68 -0.51
CA LYS A 2 22.92 8.36 -0.91
C LYS A 2 22.09 8.69 0.34
N LYS A 3 21.49 9.90 0.40
CA LYS A 3 20.50 10.23 1.42
C LYS A 3 19.11 9.79 0.95
N ILE A 4 18.43 9.00 1.77
CA ILE A 4 17.06 8.52 1.52
C ILE A 4 16.16 8.99 2.66
N ALA A 5 15.12 9.75 2.33
CA ALA A 5 14.11 10.17 3.29
C ALA A 5 12.93 9.19 3.30
N ILE A 6 12.45 8.83 4.49
CA ILE A 6 11.25 8.01 4.67
C ILE A 6 10.18 8.87 5.32
N LEU A 7 9.08 9.12 4.62
CA LEU A 7 7.97 9.93 5.10
C LEU A 7 6.89 9.03 5.71
N GLY A 8 7.00 8.80 7.02
CA GLY A 8 6.08 8.00 7.81
C GLY A 8 6.77 6.88 8.60
N ALA A 9 6.56 6.89 9.91
CA ALA A 9 7.11 5.92 10.87
C ALA A 9 6.05 4.92 11.38
N GLY A 10 5.09 4.54 10.52
CA GLY A 10 4.24 3.40 10.78
C GLY A 10 5.01 2.08 10.70
N SER A 11 4.34 0.94 10.90
CA SER A 11 5.01 -0.37 10.82
C SER A 11 5.75 -0.58 9.49
N TRP A 12 5.14 -0.22 8.36
CA TRP A 12 5.76 -0.41 7.04
C TRP A 12 6.92 0.56 6.79
N GLY A 13 6.79 1.84 7.15
CA GLY A 13 7.90 2.80 7.01
C GLY A 13 9.11 2.43 7.88
N THR A 14 8.86 1.98 9.11
CA THR A 14 9.92 1.47 10.00
C THR A 14 10.60 0.23 9.42
N ALA A 15 9.83 -0.72 8.86
CA ALA A 15 10.38 -1.90 8.22
C ALA A 15 11.23 -1.55 6.98
N LEU A 16 10.79 -0.61 6.14
CA LEU A 16 11.56 -0.15 4.98
C LEU A 16 12.86 0.58 5.39
N ALA A 17 12.83 1.34 6.49
CA ALA A 17 14.05 1.93 7.05
C ALA A 17 15.07 0.84 7.45
N ILE A 18 14.60 -0.23 8.10
CA ILE A 18 15.44 -1.38 8.48
C ILE A 18 15.97 -2.10 7.23
N VAL A 19 15.15 -2.28 6.18
CA VAL A 19 15.59 -2.88 4.92
C VAL A 19 16.71 -2.05 4.28
N LEU A 20 16.53 -0.73 4.17
CA LEU A 20 17.54 0.16 3.60
C LEU A 20 18.84 0.16 4.41
N ALA A 21 18.76 0.10 5.73
CA ALA A 21 19.94 0.00 6.59
C ALA A 21 20.69 -1.34 6.45
N ARG A 22 20.02 -2.39 5.93
CA ARG A 22 20.60 -3.72 5.64
C ARG A 22 20.88 -3.95 4.15
N SER A 23 20.60 -2.96 3.31
CA SER A 23 20.81 -3.09 1.87
C SER A 23 22.30 -3.23 1.52
N ARG A 24 22.57 -3.60 0.27
CA ARG A 24 23.96 -3.75 -0.22
C ARG A 24 24.70 -2.42 -0.35
N GLN A 25 23.95 -1.34 -0.51
CA GLN A 25 24.49 0.01 -0.64
C GLN A 25 24.39 0.73 0.71
N PRO A 26 25.45 1.43 1.16
CA PRO A 26 25.37 2.23 2.38
C PRO A 26 24.54 3.49 2.15
N HIS A 27 23.58 3.73 3.03
CA HIS A 27 22.68 4.90 2.97
C HIS A 27 22.77 5.75 4.24
N HIS A 28 22.48 7.04 4.08
CA HIS A 28 22.06 7.93 5.15
C HIS A 28 20.53 7.97 5.13
N ILE A 29 19.88 7.42 6.13
CA ILE A 29 18.43 7.28 6.17
C ILE A 29 17.85 8.30 7.13
N SER A 30 16.98 9.18 6.62
CA SER A 30 16.26 10.16 7.43
C SER A 30 14.77 9.77 7.51
N MET A 31 14.30 9.38 8.70
CA MET A 31 12.92 8.95 8.92
C MET A 31 12.12 10.07 9.57
N TRP A 32 11.16 10.63 8.84
CA TRP A 32 10.23 11.61 9.35
C TRP A 32 9.08 10.96 10.11
N VAL A 33 8.85 11.44 11.31
CA VAL A 33 7.80 11.00 12.22
C VAL A 33 6.86 12.17 12.48
N HIS A 34 5.58 12.02 12.12
CA HIS A 34 4.60 13.11 12.27
C HIS A 34 4.38 13.52 13.72
N ASP A 35 4.35 12.55 14.63
CA ASP A 35 4.15 12.75 16.06
C ASP A 35 5.48 13.09 16.73
N PRO A 36 5.62 14.30 17.34
CA PRO A 36 6.85 14.72 18.01
C PRO A 36 7.23 13.85 19.22
N GLU A 37 6.26 13.36 19.98
CA GLU A 37 6.50 12.51 21.17
C GLU A 37 7.05 11.15 20.73
N LEU A 38 6.46 10.56 19.68
CA LEU A 38 6.97 9.34 19.08
C LEU A 38 8.37 9.54 18.48
N ALA A 39 8.63 10.68 17.84
CA ALA A 39 9.95 10.99 17.29
C ALA A 39 11.03 11.04 18.38
N GLU A 40 10.74 11.71 19.51
CA GLU A 40 11.64 11.77 20.66
C GLU A 40 11.87 10.39 21.28
N PHE A 41 10.79 9.62 21.44
CA PHE A 41 10.88 8.25 21.92
C PHE A 41 11.76 7.39 21.02
N LEU A 42 11.57 7.45 19.70
CA LEU A 42 12.35 6.69 18.71
C LEU A 42 13.83 7.10 18.69
N ARG A 43 14.14 8.38 18.87
CA ARG A 43 15.53 8.86 18.98
C ARG A 43 16.23 8.25 20.18
N ARG A 44 15.54 8.19 21.34
CA ARG A 44 16.10 7.70 22.60
C ARG A 44 16.17 6.17 22.66
N GLU A 45 15.05 5.50 22.40
CA GLU A 45 14.91 4.05 22.61
C GLU A 45 15.35 3.21 21.40
N ARG A 46 15.36 3.81 20.22
CA ARG A 46 15.71 3.13 18.96
C ARG A 46 14.82 1.92 18.65
N VAL A 47 13.59 1.88 19.16
CA VAL A 47 12.58 0.84 18.91
C VAL A 47 11.23 1.49 18.72
N ASN A 48 10.50 1.12 17.67
CA ASN A 48 9.14 1.59 17.44
C ASN A 48 8.12 0.69 18.16
N SER A 49 8.02 0.86 19.47
CA SER A 49 7.16 0.03 20.31
C SER A 49 5.67 0.15 19.98
N THR A 50 5.25 1.25 19.35
CA THR A 50 3.84 1.48 18.95
C THR A 50 3.45 0.71 17.70
N TYR A 51 4.30 0.71 16.68
CA TYR A 51 3.94 0.21 15.36
C TYR A 51 4.74 -1.02 14.91
N LEU A 52 5.95 -1.22 15.42
CA LEU A 52 6.83 -2.34 15.06
C LEU A 52 7.72 -2.71 16.26
N PRO A 53 7.14 -3.28 17.33
CA PRO A 53 7.91 -3.70 18.51
C PRO A 53 8.97 -4.74 18.12
N ASP A 54 9.91 -4.98 19.02
CA ASP A 54 10.95 -6.01 18.92
C ASP A 54 12.02 -5.79 17.82
N HIS A 55 12.00 -4.65 17.13
CA HIS A 55 12.95 -4.33 16.08
C HIS A 55 13.71 -3.03 16.39
N ARG A 56 15.02 -3.15 16.65
CA ARG A 56 15.88 -2.00 16.91
C ARG A 56 16.26 -1.31 15.59
N LEU A 57 16.17 0.02 15.58
CA LEU A 57 16.63 0.86 14.47
C LEU A 57 18.17 0.91 14.46
N ALA A 58 18.75 0.70 13.29
CA ALA A 58 20.20 0.85 13.09
C ALA A 58 20.64 2.31 13.28
N GLU A 59 21.89 2.52 13.67
CA GLU A 59 22.49 3.85 13.90
C GLU A 59 22.40 4.77 12.66
N ALA A 60 22.48 4.20 11.46
CA ALA A 60 22.34 4.90 10.18
C ALA A 60 20.95 5.50 9.94
N ILE A 61 19.94 5.18 10.77
CA ILE A 61 18.60 5.73 10.65
C ILE A 61 18.47 6.94 11.60
N GLU A 62 18.49 8.13 11.03
CA GLU A 62 18.17 9.35 11.75
C GLU A 62 16.66 9.54 11.87
N VAL A 63 16.20 10.01 13.02
CA VAL A 63 14.78 10.22 13.28
C VAL A 63 14.54 11.72 13.50
N THR A 64 13.62 12.30 12.73
CA THR A 64 13.23 13.70 12.90
C THR A 64 11.71 13.87 12.78
N ASN A 65 11.16 14.87 13.49
CA ASN A 65 9.79 15.34 13.31
C ASN A 65 9.69 16.58 12.41
N HIS A 66 10.83 17.08 11.90
CA HIS A 66 10.91 18.20 10.97
C HIS A 66 10.97 17.70 9.53
N LEU A 67 9.88 17.92 8.78
CA LEU A 67 9.75 17.42 7.40
C LEU A 67 10.84 18.01 6.48
N ALA A 68 11.17 19.29 6.66
CA ALA A 68 12.24 19.96 5.90
C ALA A 68 13.59 19.26 6.09
N GLU A 69 13.97 18.97 7.32
CA GLU A 69 15.24 18.28 7.63
C GLU A 69 15.30 16.87 7.04
N ALA A 70 14.17 16.15 7.08
CA ALA A 70 14.10 14.82 6.49
C ALA A 70 14.40 14.83 4.99
N ILE A 71 13.83 15.81 4.26
CA ILE A 71 13.89 15.88 2.80
C ILE A 71 15.15 16.60 2.31
N ASP A 72 15.72 17.52 3.09
CA ASP A 72 16.88 18.30 2.66
C ASP A 72 18.01 17.41 2.17
N GLY A 73 18.46 17.63 0.93
CA GLY A 73 19.50 16.83 0.27
C GLY A 73 19.12 15.37 -0.02
N ALA A 74 17.86 14.97 0.14
CA ALA A 74 17.43 13.61 -0.16
C ALA A 74 17.37 13.37 -1.69
N GLN A 75 18.09 12.37 -2.14
CA GLN A 75 18.11 11.93 -3.55
C GLN A 75 16.96 10.95 -3.85
N MET A 76 16.41 10.32 -2.81
CA MET A 76 15.21 9.48 -2.88
C MET A 76 14.29 9.77 -1.68
N VAL A 77 13.00 9.86 -1.93
CA VAL A 77 11.97 10.02 -0.90
C VAL A 77 11.00 8.85 -0.98
N VAL A 78 10.86 8.13 0.11
CA VAL A 78 9.94 6.98 0.25
C VAL A 78 8.69 7.42 1.01
N GLY A 79 7.56 7.55 0.32
CA GLY A 79 6.27 7.91 0.93
C GLY A 79 5.57 6.68 1.50
N VAL A 80 5.35 6.65 2.81
CA VAL A 80 4.78 5.48 3.53
C VAL A 80 3.74 5.92 4.56
N MET A 81 3.00 6.97 4.26
CA MET A 81 1.89 7.44 5.09
C MET A 81 0.58 6.74 4.69
N PRO A 82 -0.46 6.72 5.54
CA PRO A 82 -1.79 6.31 5.13
C PRO A 82 -2.32 7.19 3.98
N ALA A 83 -3.08 6.59 3.05
CA ALA A 83 -3.54 7.25 1.82
C ALA A 83 -4.28 8.57 2.08
N ALA A 84 -5.10 8.63 3.13
CA ALA A 84 -5.85 9.82 3.54
C ALA A 84 -4.96 11.03 3.90
N PHE A 85 -3.70 10.82 4.22
CA PHE A 85 -2.77 11.90 4.61
C PHE A 85 -1.75 12.23 3.53
N ALA A 86 -1.67 11.47 2.44
CA ALA A 86 -0.65 11.62 1.42
C ALA A 86 -0.60 13.03 0.82
N ARG A 87 -1.74 13.56 0.39
CA ARG A 87 -1.84 14.92 -0.18
C ARG A 87 -1.33 15.97 0.81
N LYS A 88 -1.77 15.91 2.08
CA LYS A 88 -1.34 16.85 3.11
C LYS A 88 0.18 16.80 3.32
N VAL A 89 0.77 15.62 3.38
CA VAL A 89 2.21 15.45 3.59
C VAL A 89 3.00 15.95 2.37
N TYR A 90 2.62 15.59 1.14
CA TYR A 90 3.29 16.08 -0.06
C TYR A 90 3.12 17.59 -0.23
N THR A 91 1.96 18.17 0.13
CA THR A 91 1.76 19.63 0.12
C THR A 91 2.71 20.34 1.10
N ALA A 92 2.85 19.79 2.31
CA ALA A 92 3.80 20.33 3.29
C ALA A 92 5.28 20.13 2.87
N ALA A 93 5.57 19.09 2.12
CA ALA A 93 6.89 18.78 1.59
C ALA A 93 7.30 19.68 0.41
N ARG A 94 6.32 20.19 -0.36
CA ARG A 94 6.53 20.91 -1.62
C ARG A 94 7.54 22.06 -1.54
N PRO A 95 7.58 22.93 -0.51
CA PRO A 95 8.55 24.03 -0.42
C PRO A 95 10.02 23.58 -0.33
N PHE A 96 10.26 22.34 0.08
CA PHE A 96 11.58 21.75 0.32
C PHE A 96 11.97 20.74 -0.76
N TRP A 97 11.09 20.52 -1.76
CA TRP A 97 11.25 19.48 -2.77
C TRP A 97 12.34 19.82 -3.78
N GLN A 98 13.22 18.88 -4.07
CA GLN A 98 14.27 19.04 -5.09
C GLN A 98 13.86 18.37 -6.40
N HIS A 99 14.19 19.03 -7.53
CA HIS A 99 13.73 18.57 -8.86
C HIS A 99 14.23 17.18 -9.28
N ASP A 100 15.39 16.74 -8.77
CA ASP A 100 16.00 15.47 -9.19
C ASP A 100 15.62 14.31 -8.25
N THR A 101 14.82 14.55 -7.22
CA THR A 101 14.47 13.53 -6.23
C THR A 101 13.61 12.44 -6.85
N THR A 102 14.05 11.18 -6.72
CA THR A 102 13.25 10.01 -7.04
C THR A 102 12.24 9.77 -5.92
N ILE A 103 10.98 9.54 -6.28
CA ILE A 103 9.90 9.21 -5.35
C ILE A 103 9.62 7.73 -5.41
N VAL A 104 9.53 7.08 -4.25
CA VAL A 104 9.02 5.71 -4.13
C VAL A 104 7.78 5.75 -3.24
N SER A 105 6.61 5.61 -3.84
CA SER A 105 5.37 5.47 -3.08
C SER A 105 5.21 4.02 -2.62
N ALA A 106 5.24 3.79 -1.31
CA ALA A 106 4.94 2.50 -0.69
C ALA A 106 3.60 2.52 0.07
N THR A 107 2.81 3.58 -0.12
CA THR A 107 1.44 3.70 0.38
C THR A 107 0.50 2.84 -0.45
N LYS A 108 -0.36 2.08 0.22
CA LYS A 108 -1.35 1.19 -0.41
C LYS A 108 -2.76 1.70 -0.09
N GLY A 109 -3.48 2.18 -1.10
CA GLY A 109 -4.82 2.74 -0.95
C GLY A 109 -5.09 3.86 -1.94
N LEU A 110 -6.30 4.41 -1.88
CA LEU A 110 -6.75 5.55 -2.65
C LEU A 110 -7.05 6.71 -1.71
N GLU A 111 -6.88 7.95 -2.18
CA GLU A 111 -7.27 9.13 -1.41
C GLU A 111 -8.78 9.15 -1.20
N PRO A 112 -9.29 9.27 0.03
CA PRO A 112 -10.71 9.45 0.27
C PRO A 112 -11.25 10.68 -0.50
N ARG A 113 -12.49 10.63 -0.98
CA ARG A 113 -13.21 11.66 -1.72
C ARG A 113 -12.78 11.90 -3.17
N THR A 114 -11.49 11.97 -3.46
CA THR A 114 -11.00 12.19 -4.84
C THR A 114 -10.73 10.89 -5.58
N HIS A 115 -10.60 9.78 -4.85
CA HIS A 115 -10.22 8.45 -5.33
C HIS A 115 -8.87 8.44 -6.06
N ALA A 116 -8.09 9.49 -5.87
CA ALA A 116 -6.79 9.64 -6.50
C ALA A 116 -5.79 8.57 -6.02
N ARG A 117 -5.08 7.98 -6.95
CA ARG A 117 -3.92 7.13 -6.68
C ARG A 117 -2.75 7.98 -6.19
N MET A 118 -1.80 7.38 -5.52
CA MET A 118 -0.64 8.11 -4.98
C MET A 118 0.16 8.82 -6.08
N SER A 119 0.34 8.19 -7.25
CA SER A 119 1.00 8.81 -8.39
C SER A 119 0.25 10.03 -8.94
N GLN A 120 -1.08 10.07 -8.87
CA GLN A 120 -1.89 11.23 -9.22
C GLN A 120 -1.75 12.35 -8.17
N ILE A 121 -1.72 12.01 -6.88
CA ILE A 121 -1.48 12.99 -5.81
C ILE A 121 -0.10 13.64 -5.98
N VAL A 122 0.93 12.88 -6.32
CA VAL A 122 2.26 13.43 -6.62
C VAL A 122 2.20 14.39 -7.82
N LEU A 123 1.50 14.00 -8.90
CA LEU A 123 1.30 14.86 -10.07
C LEU A 123 0.61 16.18 -9.68
N ASP A 124 -0.49 16.10 -8.95
CA ASP A 124 -1.30 17.26 -8.56
C ASP A 124 -0.53 18.24 -7.66
N VAL A 125 0.27 17.71 -6.73
CA VAL A 125 0.90 18.50 -5.67
C VAL A 125 2.31 18.95 -6.04
N LEU A 126 3.13 18.04 -6.59
CA LEU A 126 4.55 18.28 -6.86
C LEU A 126 4.83 18.55 -8.34
N GLY A 127 3.85 18.31 -9.22
CA GLY A 127 3.94 18.59 -10.64
C GLY A 127 4.46 17.42 -11.48
N GLU A 128 4.53 17.65 -12.79
CA GLU A 128 4.80 16.62 -13.79
C GLU A 128 6.21 16.01 -13.64
N ASP A 129 7.23 16.82 -13.43
CA ASP A 129 8.62 16.33 -13.27
C ASP A 129 8.75 15.34 -12.11
N ALA A 130 8.09 15.61 -10.98
CA ALA A 130 8.07 14.70 -9.83
C ALA A 130 7.27 13.41 -10.14
N ALA A 131 6.14 13.55 -10.84
CA ALA A 131 5.32 12.39 -11.25
C ALA A 131 6.08 11.46 -12.21
N LEU A 132 6.90 12.01 -13.10
CA LEU A 132 7.74 11.24 -14.02
C LEU A 132 8.89 10.52 -13.31
N ARG A 133 9.28 10.98 -12.12
CA ARG A 133 10.31 10.37 -11.25
C ARG A 133 9.70 9.52 -10.13
N THR A 134 8.43 9.13 -10.27
CA THR A 134 7.73 8.34 -9.26
C THR A 134 7.69 6.87 -9.62
N ALA A 135 8.16 6.04 -8.70
CA ALA A 135 7.95 4.60 -8.69
C ALA A 135 6.97 4.21 -7.56
N VAL A 136 6.28 3.10 -7.71
CA VAL A 136 5.32 2.56 -6.74
C VAL A 136 5.77 1.18 -6.29
N LEU A 137 5.88 0.97 -4.98
CA LEU A 137 6.29 -0.29 -4.36
C LEU A 137 5.09 -0.98 -3.74
N SER A 138 4.83 -2.23 -4.15
CA SER A 138 3.76 -3.07 -3.61
C SER A 138 4.15 -4.55 -3.70
N GLY A 139 3.34 -5.44 -3.10
CA GLY A 139 3.58 -6.88 -3.08
C GLY A 139 3.46 -7.48 -1.70
N PRO A 140 3.58 -8.80 -1.56
CA PRO A 140 3.40 -9.52 -0.31
C PRO A 140 4.50 -9.17 0.70
N SER A 141 4.14 -8.36 1.71
CA SER A 141 5.12 -7.78 2.62
C SER A 141 4.50 -7.37 3.96
N PHE A 142 4.37 -8.29 4.89
CA PHE A 142 4.06 -7.92 6.27
C PHE A 142 5.28 -7.26 6.93
N ALA A 143 5.09 -6.07 7.48
CA ALA A 143 6.16 -5.26 8.04
C ALA A 143 6.99 -6.00 9.10
N ALA A 144 6.35 -6.79 9.97
CA ALA A 144 7.03 -7.55 11.00
C ALA A 144 7.93 -8.66 10.43
N GLU A 145 7.48 -9.37 9.38
CA GLU A 145 8.26 -10.42 8.72
C GLU A 145 9.46 -9.81 7.97
N VAL A 146 9.23 -8.71 7.25
CA VAL A 146 10.29 -7.96 6.57
C VAL A 146 11.33 -7.44 7.55
N ALA A 147 10.92 -6.89 8.69
CA ALA A 147 11.83 -6.37 9.71
C ALA A 147 12.64 -7.49 10.39
N ARG A 148 12.07 -8.69 10.55
CA ARG A 148 12.82 -9.87 11.00
C ARG A 148 13.87 -10.35 9.99
N GLY A 149 13.75 -9.92 8.74
CA GLY A 149 14.63 -10.35 7.66
C GLY A 149 14.18 -11.65 7.01
N GLU A 150 12.90 -11.96 7.05
CA GLU A 150 12.37 -13.09 6.28
C GLU A 150 12.44 -12.82 4.77
N PRO A 151 12.74 -13.84 3.95
CA PRO A 151 12.81 -13.68 2.50
C PRO A 151 11.52 -13.10 1.93
N THR A 152 11.62 -11.92 1.35
CA THR A 152 10.48 -11.16 0.84
C THR A 152 10.73 -10.73 -0.59
N ALA A 153 9.75 -10.93 -1.46
CA ALA A 153 9.76 -10.48 -2.85
C ALA A 153 8.61 -9.52 -3.12
N VAL A 154 8.91 -8.34 -3.65
CA VAL A 154 7.94 -7.28 -3.97
C VAL A 154 8.15 -6.75 -5.37
N VAL A 155 7.25 -5.89 -5.83
CA VAL A 155 7.32 -5.19 -7.12
C VAL A 155 7.55 -3.72 -6.89
N VAL A 156 8.40 -3.13 -7.70
CA VAL A 156 8.51 -1.68 -7.87
C VAL A 156 8.16 -1.33 -9.32
N ALA A 157 7.13 -0.51 -9.52
CA ALA A 157 6.67 -0.09 -10.82
C ALA A 157 7.03 1.37 -11.08
N GLY A 158 7.64 1.64 -12.24
CA GLY A 158 7.93 3.00 -12.73
C GLY A 158 7.61 3.10 -14.20
N ARG A 159 7.42 4.32 -14.71
CA ARG A 159 7.18 4.53 -16.14
C ARG A 159 8.41 4.16 -16.96
N ALA A 160 8.21 3.55 -18.12
CA ALA A 160 9.29 3.17 -19.01
C ALA A 160 10.06 4.40 -19.52
N VAL A 161 11.38 4.41 -19.39
CA VAL A 161 12.27 5.53 -19.80
C VAL A 161 12.06 5.95 -21.25
N LEU A 162 11.84 4.99 -22.16
CA LEU A 162 11.56 5.27 -23.59
C LEU A 162 10.28 6.07 -23.78
N GLU A 163 9.23 5.82 -23.00
CA GLU A 163 8.00 6.60 -23.05
C GLU A 163 8.23 8.00 -22.51
N LEU A 164 8.96 8.13 -21.41
CA LEU A 164 9.30 9.42 -20.78
C LEU A 164 10.08 10.32 -21.74
N THR A 165 11.11 9.78 -22.39
CA THR A 165 11.93 10.52 -23.35
C THR A 165 11.14 10.98 -24.57
N ARG A 166 10.18 10.15 -25.05
CA ARG A 166 9.29 10.51 -26.16
C ARG A 166 8.33 11.65 -25.84
N VAL A 167 7.80 11.66 -24.60
CA VAL A 167 6.78 12.63 -24.19
C VAL A 167 7.39 13.98 -23.83
N SER A 168 8.54 13.99 -23.14
CA SER A 168 9.10 15.23 -22.58
C SER A 168 10.32 15.78 -23.33
N GLY A 169 10.95 14.98 -24.18
CA GLY A 169 12.24 15.32 -24.81
C GLY A 169 13.42 15.39 -23.84
N ARG A 170 13.21 15.08 -22.55
CA ARG A 170 14.24 15.07 -21.49
C ARG A 170 14.67 13.64 -21.17
N HIS A 171 15.89 13.49 -20.71
CA HIS A 171 16.40 12.22 -20.25
C HIS A 171 16.03 12.00 -18.78
N TYR A 172 15.30 10.92 -18.48
CA TYR A 172 14.95 10.52 -17.11
C TYR A 172 15.68 9.24 -16.74
N SER A 173 16.02 9.10 -15.45
CA SER A 173 16.49 7.84 -14.90
C SER A 173 15.33 6.85 -14.77
N ASP A 174 15.62 5.56 -14.84
CA ASP A 174 14.66 4.51 -14.53
C ASP A 174 14.45 4.42 -13.01
N CYS A 175 13.40 5.09 -12.52
CA CYS A 175 13.08 5.16 -11.08
C CYS A 175 12.81 3.77 -10.47
N ALA A 176 12.28 2.83 -11.26
CA ALA A 176 12.04 1.48 -10.77
C ALA A 176 13.37 0.71 -10.62
N ALA A 177 14.26 0.82 -11.60
CA ALA A 177 15.59 0.21 -11.53
C ALA A 177 16.44 0.86 -10.42
N GLU A 178 16.35 2.18 -10.25
CA GLU A 178 17.01 2.89 -9.16
C GLU A 178 16.51 2.39 -7.80
N ALA A 179 15.20 2.37 -7.56
CA ALA A 179 14.63 1.85 -6.32
C ALA A 179 15.00 0.37 -6.11
N GLN A 180 14.99 -0.45 -7.16
CA GLN A 180 15.42 -1.84 -7.08
C GLN A 180 16.87 -1.96 -6.57
N ALA A 181 17.78 -1.13 -7.08
CA ALA A 181 19.18 -1.16 -6.68
C ALA A 181 19.39 -0.73 -5.22
N GLU A 182 18.68 0.34 -4.78
CA GLU A 182 18.85 0.89 -3.43
C GLU A 182 18.25 -0.03 -2.34
N PHE A 183 17.10 -0.67 -2.60
CA PHE A 183 16.48 -1.61 -1.67
C PHE A 183 17.04 -3.03 -1.73
N ALA A 184 17.92 -3.35 -2.69
CA ALA A 184 18.44 -4.69 -2.86
C ALA A 184 19.23 -5.15 -1.62
N GLY A 185 18.73 -6.19 -0.96
CA GLY A 185 19.30 -6.79 0.24
C GLY A 185 19.35 -8.31 0.16
N PRO A 186 19.96 -8.98 1.15
CA PRO A 186 20.06 -10.43 1.16
C PRO A 186 18.70 -11.13 1.21
N ASN A 187 17.72 -10.51 1.89
CA ASN A 187 16.40 -11.08 2.13
C ASN A 187 15.26 -10.22 1.57
N PHE A 188 15.57 -9.15 0.83
CA PHE A 188 14.56 -8.29 0.24
C PHE A 188 14.84 -8.11 -1.26
N ARG A 189 13.95 -8.67 -2.09
CA ARG A 189 14.09 -8.70 -3.54
C ARG A 189 12.99 -7.90 -4.21
N LEU A 190 13.37 -6.96 -5.08
CA LEU A 190 12.44 -6.21 -5.90
C LEU A 190 12.44 -6.72 -7.34
N TYR A 191 11.26 -6.80 -7.93
CA TYR A 191 11.07 -7.00 -9.37
C TYR A 191 10.55 -5.70 -9.97
N THR A 192 11.11 -5.26 -11.08
CA THR A 192 10.65 -4.07 -11.79
C THR A 192 9.41 -4.35 -12.63
N ASN A 193 8.55 -3.34 -12.78
CA ASN A 193 7.36 -3.37 -13.62
C ASN A 193 7.17 -1.99 -14.27
N SER A 194 6.47 -1.91 -15.41
CA SER A 194 6.15 -0.65 -16.08
C SER A 194 4.69 -0.20 -15.87
N ASP A 195 3.87 -1.01 -15.21
CA ASP A 195 2.45 -0.76 -14.96
C ASP A 195 2.22 -0.17 -13.56
N VAL A 196 2.49 1.12 -13.43
CA VAL A 196 2.25 1.88 -12.18
C VAL A 196 0.79 1.79 -11.78
N LEU A 197 -0.14 1.95 -12.73
CA LEU A 197 -1.58 1.89 -12.49
C LEU A 197 -2.02 0.56 -11.89
N GLY A 198 -1.60 -0.54 -12.51
CA GLY A 198 -1.96 -1.89 -12.06
C GLY A 198 -1.42 -2.21 -10.67
N VAL A 199 -0.18 -1.79 -10.36
CA VAL A 199 0.43 -2.00 -9.05
C VAL A 199 -0.29 -1.19 -7.95
N GLU A 200 -0.68 0.07 -8.21
CA GLU A 200 -1.44 0.90 -7.28
C GLU A 200 -2.84 0.32 -7.01
N LEU A 201 -3.58 0.00 -8.08
CA LEU A 201 -4.93 -0.54 -7.95
C LEU A 201 -4.94 -1.90 -7.25
N ALA A 202 -4.03 -2.80 -7.60
CA ALA A 202 -3.89 -4.09 -6.94
C ALA A 202 -3.63 -3.93 -5.44
N GLY A 203 -2.69 -3.04 -5.06
CA GLY A 203 -2.36 -2.75 -3.67
C GLY A 203 -3.52 -2.15 -2.87
N ALA A 204 -4.42 -1.39 -3.50
CA ALA A 204 -5.61 -0.83 -2.88
C ALA A 204 -6.74 -1.86 -2.75
N MET A 205 -7.12 -2.50 -3.87
CA MET A 205 -8.28 -3.39 -3.97
C MET A 205 -8.16 -4.65 -3.11
N LYS A 206 -6.98 -5.25 -3.00
CA LYS A 206 -6.73 -6.43 -2.18
C LYS A 206 -7.19 -6.28 -0.72
N ASN A 207 -7.13 -5.06 -0.19
CA ASN A 207 -7.50 -4.76 1.20
C ASN A 207 -9.00 -4.96 1.44
N VAL A 208 -9.83 -4.68 0.44
CA VAL A 208 -11.29 -4.89 0.50
C VAL A 208 -11.60 -6.39 0.45
N ILE A 209 -10.95 -7.14 -0.45
CA ILE A 209 -11.11 -8.59 -0.52
C ILE A 209 -10.61 -9.27 0.78
N ALA A 210 -9.58 -8.71 1.41
CA ALA A 210 -9.12 -9.20 2.71
C ALA A 210 -10.14 -9.00 3.85
N ILE A 211 -10.95 -7.93 3.82
CA ILE A 211 -12.08 -7.77 4.75
C ILE A 211 -13.09 -8.90 4.51
N ALA A 212 -13.47 -9.17 3.27
CA ALA A 212 -14.37 -10.29 2.93
C ALA A 212 -13.81 -11.64 3.40
N ALA A 213 -12.51 -11.88 3.22
CA ALA A 213 -11.83 -13.09 3.70
C ALA A 213 -11.88 -13.21 5.23
N GLY A 214 -11.74 -12.08 5.92
CA GLY A 214 -11.93 -12.00 7.36
C GLY A 214 -13.35 -12.33 7.77
N VAL A 215 -14.38 -11.80 7.09
CA VAL A 215 -15.79 -12.13 7.34
C VAL A 215 -16.02 -13.63 7.22
N CYS A 216 -15.56 -14.27 6.15
CA CYS A 216 -15.64 -15.71 6.00
C CYS A 216 -15.03 -16.48 7.19
N SER A 217 -13.85 -16.04 7.65
CA SER A 217 -13.19 -16.63 8.81
C SER A 217 -13.97 -16.41 10.11
N GLY A 218 -14.53 -15.21 10.32
CA GLY A 218 -15.35 -14.86 11.48
C GLY A 218 -16.64 -15.69 11.57
N LEU A 219 -17.26 -15.98 10.43
CA LEU A 219 -18.40 -16.88 10.28
C LEU A 219 -18.03 -18.38 10.29
N ARG A 220 -16.73 -18.71 10.48
CA ARG A 220 -16.20 -20.08 10.51
C ARG A 220 -16.44 -20.86 9.21
N LEU A 221 -16.44 -20.18 8.07
CA LEU A 221 -16.49 -20.86 6.77
C LEU A 221 -15.13 -21.56 6.47
N GLY A 222 -15.23 -22.67 5.74
CA GLY A 222 -14.08 -23.51 5.45
C GLY A 222 -13.16 -22.98 4.33
N SER A 223 -12.08 -23.73 4.07
CA SER A 223 -11.06 -23.38 3.09
C SER A 223 -11.59 -23.27 1.66
N ASN A 224 -12.61 -24.03 1.29
CA ASN A 224 -13.24 -23.93 -0.04
C ASN A 224 -13.82 -22.53 -0.28
N SER A 225 -14.53 -21.97 0.72
CA SER A 225 -15.09 -20.61 0.65
C SER A 225 -14.01 -19.57 0.53
N LEU A 226 -12.92 -19.70 1.28
CA LEU A 226 -11.78 -18.79 1.21
C LEU A 226 -11.08 -18.84 -0.15
N ALA A 227 -10.84 -20.04 -0.69
CA ALA A 227 -10.22 -20.21 -2.00
C ALA A 227 -11.08 -19.61 -3.12
N ALA A 228 -12.40 -19.90 -3.10
CA ALA A 228 -13.35 -19.32 -4.04
C ALA A 228 -13.37 -17.79 -3.94
N LEU A 229 -13.39 -17.23 -2.72
CA LEU A 229 -13.37 -15.80 -2.49
C LEU A 229 -12.10 -15.13 -3.05
N ILE A 230 -10.92 -15.69 -2.80
CA ILE A 230 -9.65 -15.17 -3.31
C ILE A 230 -9.65 -15.18 -4.84
N THR A 231 -10.06 -16.29 -5.45
CA THR A 231 -10.13 -16.41 -6.92
C THR A 231 -11.11 -15.42 -7.54
N ARG A 232 -12.31 -15.31 -6.99
CA ARG A 232 -13.34 -14.37 -7.47
C ARG A 232 -12.97 -12.92 -7.17
N GLY A 233 -12.34 -12.65 -6.03
CA GLY A 233 -11.80 -11.34 -5.68
C GLY A 233 -10.72 -10.88 -6.66
N LEU A 234 -9.79 -11.77 -7.03
CA LEU A 234 -8.80 -11.48 -8.06
C LEU A 234 -9.46 -11.16 -9.41
N ALA A 235 -10.52 -11.89 -9.77
CA ALA A 235 -11.27 -11.62 -11.00
C ALA A 235 -11.95 -10.24 -10.97
N GLU A 236 -12.51 -9.79 -9.84
CA GLU A 236 -13.04 -8.44 -9.67
C GLU A 236 -11.95 -7.38 -9.82
N MET A 237 -10.83 -7.57 -9.10
CA MET A 237 -9.67 -6.69 -9.18
C MET A 237 -9.18 -6.55 -10.63
N SER A 238 -9.05 -7.67 -11.34
CA SER A 238 -8.58 -7.70 -12.73
C SER A 238 -9.55 -6.99 -13.68
N ARG A 239 -10.85 -7.18 -13.52
CA ARG A 239 -11.85 -6.51 -14.38
C ARG A 239 -11.78 -4.99 -14.25
N LEU A 240 -11.83 -4.47 -13.03
CA LEU A 240 -11.78 -3.02 -12.81
C LEU A 240 -10.43 -2.45 -13.24
N ALA A 241 -9.33 -3.04 -12.79
CA ALA A 241 -7.99 -2.54 -13.09
C ALA A 241 -7.72 -2.54 -14.61
N THR A 242 -8.08 -3.60 -15.34
CA THR A 242 -7.92 -3.67 -16.79
C THR A 242 -8.82 -2.65 -17.52
N LYS A 243 -10.05 -2.45 -17.05
CA LYS A 243 -10.95 -1.43 -17.60
C LYS A 243 -10.38 -0.02 -17.45
N LEU A 244 -9.64 0.23 -16.37
CA LEU A 244 -8.95 1.49 -16.11
C LEU A 244 -7.60 1.61 -16.84
N GLY A 245 -7.15 0.56 -17.55
CA GLY A 245 -5.93 0.57 -18.35
C GLY A 245 -4.73 -0.18 -17.77
N ALA A 246 -4.90 -0.91 -16.67
CA ALA A 246 -3.86 -1.77 -16.11
C ALA A 246 -3.64 -3.03 -16.95
N LYS A 247 -2.46 -3.61 -16.85
CA LYS A 247 -2.10 -4.85 -17.53
C LYS A 247 -2.58 -6.07 -16.72
N PRO A 248 -3.28 -7.04 -17.31
CA PRO A 248 -3.75 -8.25 -16.63
C PRO A 248 -2.62 -9.04 -15.93
N GLU A 249 -1.43 -9.06 -16.53
CA GLU A 249 -0.26 -9.76 -16.00
C GLU A 249 0.18 -9.18 -14.65
N THR A 250 0.01 -7.88 -14.42
CA THR A 250 0.32 -7.21 -13.16
C THR A 250 -0.54 -7.77 -12.02
N LEU A 251 -1.83 -8.02 -12.31
CA LEU A 251 -2.78 -8.56 -11.33
C LEU A 251 -2.49 -10.04 -10.99
N SER A 252 -1.93 -10.79 -11.92
CA SER A 252 -1.53 -12.20 -11.71
C SER A 252 -0.16 -12.33 -11.01
N GLY A 253 0.57 -11.22 -10.86
CA GLY A 253 1.90 -11.17 -10.25
C GLY A 253 1.91 -10.92 -8.75
N LEU A 254 3.10 -10.53 -8.25
CA LEU A 254 3.34 -10.26 -6.81
C LEU A 254 2.46 -9.13 -6.27
N ALA A 255 2.26 -8.05 -7.04
CA ALA A 255 1.45 -6.91 -6.60
C ALA A 255 -0.05 -7.22 -6.51
N GLY A 256 -0.55 -8.12 -7.37
CA GLY A 256 -1.95 -8.57 -7.37
C GLY A 256 -2.14 -9.84 -6.56
N LEU A 257 -2.05 -11.01 -7.21
CA LEU A 257 -2.31 -12.32 -6.61
C LEU A 257 -1.45 -12.57 -5.36
N GLY A 258 -0.16 -12.27 -5.42
CA GLY A 258 0.75 -12.52 -4.30
C GLY A 258 0.35 -11.77 -3.02
N ASP A 259 0.12 -10.45 -3.14
CA ASP A 259 -0.27 -9.62 -2.00
C ASP A 259 -1.73 -9.89 -1.56
N LEU A 260 -2.61 -10.26 -2.49
CA LEU A 260 -3.97 -10.68 -2.19
C LEU A 260 -3.99 -11.95 -1.32
N VAL A 261 -3.29 -13.01 -1.73
CA VAL A 261 -3.20 -14.26 -0.98
C VAL A 261 -2.65 -14.01 0.42
N LEU A 262 -1.51 -13.30 0.53
CA LEU A 262 -0.91 -12.98 1.82
C LEU A 262 -1.89 -12.23 2.72
N THR A 263 -2.58 -11.20 2.18
CA THR A 263 -3.46 -10.34 2.96
C THR A 263 -4.75 -11.05 3.39
N CYS A 264 -5.27 -11.97 2.57
CA CYS A 264 -6.47 -12.76 2.88
C CYS A 264 -6.22 -13.91 3.85
N THR A 265 -5.02 -14.47 3.88
CA THR A 265 -4.71 -15.66 4.71
C THR A 265 -3.89 -15.32 5.96
N GLY A 266 -3.04 -14.30 5.90
CA GLY A 266 -2.11 -13.98 6.96
C GLY A 266 -2.74 -13.37 8.21
N ALA A 267 -2.30 -13.81 9.38
CA ALA A 267 -2.80 -13.34 10.68
C ALA A 267 -2.45 -11.87 10.96
N LEU A 268 -1.40 -11.34 10.34
CA LEU A 268 -0.96 -9.96 10.52
C LEU A 268 -1.75 -8.93 9.68
N SER A 269 -2.73 -9.39 8.88
CA SER A 269 -3.56 -8.52 8.06
C SER A 269 -4.59 -7.77 8.89
N ARG A 270 -4.44 -6.45 8.98
CA ARG A 270 -5.40 -5.56 9.67
C ARG A 270 -6.78 -5.58 9.02
N ASN A 271 -6.84 -5.58 7.69
CA ASN A 271 -8.11 -5.64 6.96
C ASN A 271 -8.83 -6.97 7.20
N ARG A 272 -8.08 -8.09 7.16
CA ARG A 272 -8.65 -9.39 7.52
C ARG A 272 -9.12 -9.41 8.98
N HIS A 273 -8.40 -8.78 9.90
CA HIS A 273 -8.80 -8.66 11.31
C HIS A 273 -10.14 -7.94 11.45
N VAL A 274 -10.34 -6.80 10.77
CA VAL A 274 -11.63 -6.09 10.73
C VAL A 274 -12.73 -7.05 10.27
N GLY A 275 -12.53 -7.74 9.17
CA GLY A 275 -13.49 -8.71 8.64
C GLY A 275 -13.82 -9.83 9.63
N VAL A 276 -12.82 -10.38 10.34
CA VAL A 276 -13.04 -11.42 11.37
C VAL A 276 -13.94 -10.90 12.49
N GLN A 277 -13.74 -9.68 12.96
CA GLN A 277 -14.56 -9.09 14.01
C GLN A 277 -15.99 -8.81 13.53
N LEU A 278 -16.17 -8.31 12.30
CA LEU A 278 -17.48 -8.14 11.67
C LEU A 278 -18.21 -9.48 11.54
N GLY A 279 -17.53 -10.53 11.07
CA GLY A 279 -18.10 -11.88 10.96
C GLY A 279 -18.50 -12.50 12.31
N LYS A 280 -17.91 -12.02 13.41
CA LYS A 280 -18.31 -12.36 14.80
C LYS A 280 -19.48 -11.51 15.32
N GLY A 281 -20.02 -10.59 14.52
CA GLY A 281 -21.16 -9.75 14.87
C GLY A 281 -20.80 -8.46 15.60
N ARG A 282 -19.52 -8.05 15.65
CA ARG A 282 -19.15 -6.76 16.26
C ARG A 282 -19.46 -5.60 15.31
N ALA A 283 -19.79 -4.45 15.88
CA ALA A 283 -20.01 -3.22 15.11
C ALA A 283 -18.69 -2.62 14.59
N ILE A 284 -18.72 -2.07 13.36
CA ILE A 284 -17.52 -1.48 12.75
C ILE A 284 -16.93 -0.34 13.60
N ALA A 285 -17.79 0.50 14.21
CA ALA A 285 -17.34 1.62 15.04
C ALA A 285 -16.52 1.15 16.27
N GLU A 286 -16.95 0.06 16.93
CA GLU A 286 -16.23 -0.53 18.06
C GLU A 286 -14.86 -1.09 17.63
N ILE A 287 -14.85 -1.79 16.48
CA ILE A 287 -13.62 -2.39 15.94
C ILE A 287 -12.58 -1.30 15.65
N LEU A 288 -13.01 -0.23 14.98
CA LEU A 288 -12.10 0.87 14.60
C LEU A 288 -11.61 1.66 15.82
N ALA A 289 -12.43 1.82 16.86
CA ALA A 289 -12.03 2.53 18.08
C ALA A 289 -10.91 1.81 18.87
N GLU A 290 -10.82 0.49 18.75
CA GLU A 290 -9.76 -0.31 19.40
C GLU A 290 -8.46 -0.35 18.57
N MET A 291 -8.50 0.02 17.30
CA MET A 291 -7.36 -0.10 16.40
C MET A 291 -6.44 1.11 16.47
N LYS A 292 -5.16 0.89 16.77
CA LYS A 292 -4.11 1.93 16.71
C LYS A 292 -3.66 2.24 15.29
N MET A 293 -3.91 1.34 14.35
CA MET A 293 -3.44 1.42 12.97
C MET A 293 -4.63 1.39 11.99
N VAL A 294 -4.51 2.17 10.91
CA VAL A 294 -5.55 2.26 9.89
C VAL A 294 -5.73 0.94 9.14
N ALA A 295 -6.99 0.55 8.90
CA ALA A 295 -7.37 -0.50 7.97
C ALA A 295 -7.83 0.16 6.66
N GLU A 296 -6.90 0.33 5.73
CA GLU A 296 -7.11 1.07 4.46
C GLU A 296 -8.30 0.55 3.65
N GLY A 297 -8.63 -0.74 3.77
CA GLY A 297 -9.75 -1.34 3.04
C GLY A 297 -11.11 -0.74 3.38
N VAL A 298 -11.28 -0.18 4.59
CA VAL A 298 -12.56 0.44 5.00
C VAL A 298 -12.84 1.67 4.13
N GLU A 299 -11.88 2.59 4.04
CA GLU A 299 -12.00 3.80 3.21
C GLU A 299 -11.96 3.46 1.70
N THR A 300 -11.09 2.53 1.32
CA THR A 300 -10.93 2.11 -0.08
C THR A 300 -12.21 1.49 -0.65
N THR A 301 -13.05 0.86 0.17
CA THR A 301 -14.27 0.21 -0.30
C THR A 301 -15.22 1.22 -0.96
N ALA A 302 -15.47 2.38 -0.34
CA ALA A 302 -16.32 3.41 -0.93
C ALA A 302 -15.73 3.96 -2.24
N ALA A 303 -14.43 4.26 -2.26
CA ALA A 303 -13.74 4.72 -3.46
C ALA A 303 -13.84 3.72 -4.63
N LEU A 304 -13.78 2.42 -4.35
CA LEU A 304 -13.92 1.38 -5.38
C LEU A 304 -15.35 1.28 -5.93
N MET A 305 -16.37 1.51 -5.10
CA MET A 305 -17.76 1.55 -5.57
C MET A 305 -17.97 2.70 -6.56
N ASP A 306 -17.44 3.88 -6.27
CA ASP A 306 -17.54 5.03 -7.16
C ASP A 306 -16.78 4.79 -8.47
N LEU A 307 -15.53 4.30 -8.41
CA LEU A 307 -14.75 3.96 -9.60
C LEU A 307 -15.42 2.85 -10.44
N ALA A 308 -16.07 1.88 -9.80
CA ALA A 308 -16.78 0.80 -10.50
C ALA A 308 -18.02 1.35 -11.22
N ALA A 309 -18.75 2.27 -10.59
CA ALA A 309 -19.90 2.94 -11.19
C ALA A 309 -19.48 3.78 -12.43
N GLU A 310 -18.42 4.59 -12.31
CA GLU A 310 -17.87 5.36 -13.41
C GLU A 310 -17.38 4.47 -14.57
N ALA A 311 -16.71 3.36 -14.24
CA ALA A 311 -16.21 2.39 -15.22
C ALA A 311 -17.32 1.46 -15.79
N GLN A 312 -18.51 1.47 -15.23
CA GLN A 312 -19.62 0.55 -15.52
C GLN A 312 -19.22 -0.93 -15.34
N ILE A 313 -18.56 -1.24 -14.24
CA ILE A 313 -18.09 -2.58 -13.87
C ILE A 313 -18.77 -3.04 -12.59
N GLU A 314 -19.30 -4.26 -12.58
CA GLU A 314 -19.83 -4.90 -11.37
C GLU A 314 -18.67 -5.47 -10.50
N LEU A 315 -18.71 -5.16 -9.21
CA LEU A 315 -17.81 -5.68 -8.18
C LEU A 315 -18.61 -6.34 -7.04
N PRO A 316 -19.23 -7.51 -7.27
CA PRO A 316 -20.17 -8.11 -6.33
C PRO A 316 -19.61 -8.35 -4.92
N ILE A 317 -18.35 -8.75 -4.75
CA ILE A 317 -17.75 -8.95 -3.44
C ILE A 317 -17.51 -7.59 -2.77
N THR A 318 -16.96 -6.63 -3.50
CA THR A 318 -16.72 -5.26 -3.01
C THR A 318 -18.05 -4.59 -2.59
N GLU A 319 -19.12 -4.75 -3.36
CA GLU A 319 -20.46 -4.27 -3.06
C GLU A 319 -20.99 -4.83 -1.72
N GLN A 320 -20.84 -6.13 -1.48
CA GLN A 320 -21.25 -6.72 -0.22
C GLN A 320 -20.38 -6.28 0.96
N VAL A 321 -19.07 -6.09 0.75
CA VAL A 321 -18.19 -5.50 1.77
C VAL A 321 -18.63 -4.07 2.09
N HIS A 322 -19.00 -3.26 1.08
CA HIS A 322 -19.53 -1.93 1.26
C HIS A 322 -20.81 -1.94 2.10
N ALA A 323 -21.77 -2.80 1.75
CA ALA A 323 -23.03 -2.93 2.48
C ALA A 323 -22.82 -3.33 3.96
N ILE A 324 -21.86 -4.23 4.24
CA ILE A 324 -21.51 -4.61 5.63
C ILE A 324 -20.91 -3.41 6.38
N LEU A 325 -19.97 -2.68 5.76
CA LEU A 325 -19.24 -1.60 6.43
C LEU A 325 -20.07 -0.34 6.64
N HIS A 326 -20.89 0.04 5.65
CA HIS A 326 -21.53 1.36 5.60
C HIS A 326 -23.06 1.34 5.70
N GLU A 327 -23.72 0.21 5.43
CA GLU A 327 -25.17 0.09 5.45
C GLU A 327 -25.66 -0.83 6.57
N GLY A 328 -24.76 -1.42 7.36
CA GLY A 328 -25.12 -2.29 8.47
C GLY A 328 -25.67 -3.66 8.06
N LYS A 329 -25.42 -4.10 6.82
CA LYS A 329 -25.89 -5.39 6.33
C LYS A 329 -25.26 -6.54 7.12
N PRO A 330 -26.09 -7.54 7.57
CA PRO A 330 -25.55 -8.70 8.27
C PRO A 330 -24.57 -9.51 7.38
N PRO A 331 -23.38 -9.88 7.87
CA PRO A 331 -22.39 -10.61 7.08
C PRO A 331 -22.91 -11.93 6.46
N ALA A 332 -23.79 -12.64 7.16
CA ALA A 332 -24.39 -13.88 6.66
C ALA A 332 -25.33 -13.65 5.46
N GLU A 333 -26.06 -12.52 5.43
CA GLU A 333 -26.88 -12.12 4.30
C GLU A 333 -26.03 -11.74 3.09
N ALA A 334 -24.96 -10.99 3.33
CA ALA A 334 -24.02 -10.60 2.27
C ALA A 334 -23.42 -11.81 1.53
N ILE A 335 -23.07 -12.87 2.28
CA ILE A 335 -22.59 -14.11 1.68
C ILE A 335 -23.69 -14.82 0.88
N ARG A 336 -24.92 -14.87 1.40
CA ARG A 336 -26.06 -15.46 0.70
C ARG A 336 -26.29 -14.76 -0.64
N ASP A 337 -26.31 -13.43 -0.63
CA ASP A 337 -26.55 -12.65 -1.84
C ASP A 337 -25.45 -12.89 -2.92
N VAL A 338 -24.20 -13.05 -2.52
CA VAL A 338 -23.13 -13.43 -3.47
C VAL A 338 -23.39 -14.82 -4.05
N MET A 339 -23.82 -15.78 -3.23
CA MET A 339 -24.04 -17.17 -3.65
C MET A 339 -25.29 -17.36 -4.49
N GLU A 340 -26.33 -16.54 -4.31
CA GLU A 340 -27.61 -16.60 -5.05
C GLU A 340 -27.57 -15.84 -6.37
N ARG A 341 -26.46 -15.20 -6.73
CA ARG A 341 -26.32 -14.54 -8.03
C ARG A 341 -26.50 -15.53 -9.18
N PRO A 342 -27.07 -15.06 -10.32
CA PRO A 342 -27.24 -15.90 -11.50
C PRO A 342 -25.93 -16.57 -11.92
N ALA A 343 -26.00 -17.83 -12.31
CA ALA A 343 -24.85 -18.59 -12.79
C ALA A 343 -24.22 -17.90 -14.02
N LYS A 344 -22.90 -17.78 -14.01
CA LYS A 344 -22.12 -17.19 -15.13
C LYS A 344 -21.02 -18.20 -15.52
N ARG A 345 -20.55 -18.08 -16.77
CA ARG A 345 -19.30 -18.75 -17.19
C ARG A 345 -18.12 -18.10 -16.44
N GLU A 346 -17.14 -18.92 -16.10
CA GLU A 346 -15.88 -18.46 -15.50
C GLU A 346 -14.98 -17.79 -16.55
#